data_4f7fe8df7705cac68fece3feca5f6d1a
#
_entry.id   4f7fe8df7705cac68fece3feca5f6d1a
#
_cell.length_a   1.000
_cell.length_b   1.000
_cell.length_c   1.000
_cell.angle_alpha   90.00
_cell.angle_beta   90.00
_cell.angle_gamma   90.00
#
_symmetry.space_group_name_H-M   'P 1'
#
loop_
_entity.id
_entity.type
_entity.pdbx_description
1 polymer ?
#
loop_
_entity_poly.entity_id
_entity_poly.type
_entity_poly.pdbx_seq_one_letter_code
_entity_poly.pdbx_strand_id
1 'polypeptide(L)'
;MGKLKCVECGQIFNENQDECPNCGCPASECERITVSEAKTSNAFFKTDWANKIYECGALFWDTFSKRYFKFSGRATRIEYWSFVFISIWLSATTGGLLSFLLIIPMLAVSVRRFHDINRSGFWILVPWVSIFFQFKKSDEGANDYGLPSNINI
;
A
#
# COMPACT_ATOMS: atom_id res chain seq x y z
N MET A 1 -4.40 23.72 -23.69
CA MET A 1 -4.65 23.85 -22.25
C MET A 1 -3.42 23.27 -21.55
N GLY A 2 -2.68 24.10 -20.82
CA GLY A 2 -1.50 23.69 -20.08
C GLY A 2 -1.87 22.93 -18.82
N LYS A 3 -1.00 22.02 -18.39
CA LYS A 3 -1.11 21.32 -17.12
C LYS A 3 0.10 21.64 -16.27
N LEU A 4 -0.14 21.75 -14.96
CA LEU A 4 0.88 21.97 -13.95
C LEU A 4 1.03 20.70 -13.10
N LYS A 5 2.28 20.39 -12.74
CA LYS A 5 2.61 19.34 -11.78
C LYS A 5 3.11 20.00 -10.51
N CYS A 6 2.45 19.72 -9.40
CA CYS A 6 2.85 20.23 -8.10
C CYS A 6 4.20 19.64 -7.67
N VAL A 7 5.14 20.49 -7.24
CA VAL A 7 6.48 20.08 -6.81
C VAL A 7 6.44 19.32 -5.50
N GLU A 8 5.48 19.66 -4.61
CA GLU A 8 5.39 19.06 -3.28
C GLU A 8 4.64 17.72 -3.25
N CYS A 9 3.47 17.64 -3.92
CA CYS A 9 2.62 16.42 -3.84
C CYS A 9 2.58 15.61 -5.13
N GLY A 10 3.16 16.12 -6.24
CA GLY A 10 3.18 15.46 -7.55
C GLY A 10 1.85 15.48 -8.30
N GLN A 11 0.78 16.10 -7.74
CA GLN A 11 -0.54 16.17 -8.35
C GLN A 11 -0.50 16.97 -9.65
N ILE A 12 -1.14 16.44 -10.70
CA ILE A 12 -1.30 17.14 -11.98
C ILE A 12 -2.67 17.81 -11.99
N PHE A 13 -2.71 19.12 -12.26
CA PHE A 13 -3.92 19.93 -12.32
C PHE A 13 -3.88 20.93 -13.49
N ASN A 14 -4.98 21.63 -13.72
CA ASN A 14 -5.08 22.56 -14.85
C ASN A 14 -4.41 23.90 -14.51
N GLU A 15 -3.77 24.51 -15.49
CA GLU A 15 -3.13 25.83 -15.41
C GLU A 15 -4.08 26.98 -14.99
N ASN A 16 -5.41 26.76 -15.08
CA ASN A 16 -6.43 27.76 -14.70
C ASN A 16 -6.72 27.80 -13.17
N GLN A 17 -6.01 27.00 -12.37
CA GLN A 17 -6.14 26.99 -10.92
C GLN A 17 -4.94 27.70 -10.30
N ASP A 18 -5.21 28.64 -9.41
CA ASP A 18 -4.18 29.43 -8.74
C ASP A 18 -3.39 28.64 -7.69
N GLU A 19 -3.98 27.52 -7.22
CA GLU A 19 -3.40 26.66 -6.18
C GLU A 19 -3.61 25.17 -6.50
N CYS A 20 -2.72 24.34 -6.01
CA CYS A 20 -2.88 22.88 -6.10
C CYS A 20 -4.06 22.41 -5.25
N PRO A 21 -5.04 21.67 -5.79
CA PRO A 21 -6.25 21.25 -5.07
C PRO A 21 -5.97 20.22 -3.97
N ASN A 22 -4.77 19.65 -3.92
CA ASN A 22 -4.41 18.62 -2.95
C ASN A 22 -3.62 19.15 -1.75
N CYS A 23 -2.68 20.07 -1.96
CA CYS A 23 -1.78 20.57 -0.90
C CYS A 23 -1.81 22.10 -0.71
N GLY A 24 -2.52 22.86 -1.58
CA GLY A 24 -2.59 24.31 -1.51
C GLY A 24 -1.33 25.05 -1.99
N CYS A 25 -0.37 24.34 -2.59
CA CYS A 25 0.83 24.95 -3.14
C CYS A 25 0.47 25.90 -4.29
N PRO A 26 1.00 27.15 -4.33
CA PRO A 26 0.67 28.11 -5.35
C PRO A 26 1.14 27.63 -6.74
N ALA A 27 0.32 27.86 -7.76
CA ALA A 27 0.60 27.43 -9.14
C ALA A 27 1.90 28.03 -9.72
N SER A 28 2.37 29.16 -9.18
CA SER A 28 3.62 29.82 -9.55
C SER A 28 4.86 29.00 -9.24
N GLU A 29 4.81 28.11 -8.25
CA GLU A 29 5.90 27.21 -7.84
C GLU A 29 5.81 25.83 -8.48
N CYS A 30 4.73 25.58 -9.26
CA CYS A 30 4.50 24.29 -9.89
C CYS A 30 5.18 24.21 -11.28
N GLU A 31 5.62 23.01 -11.63
CA GLU A 31 6.30 22.75 -12.90
C GLU A 31 5.28 22.64 -14.05
N ARG A 32 5.50 23.41 -15.12
CA ARG A 32 4.66 23.34 -16.32
C ARG A 32 5.05 22.13 -17.16
N ILE A 33 4.10 21.19 -17.33
CA ILE A 33 4.33 19.99 -18.13
C ILE A 33 3.74 20.13 -19.53
N THR A 34 4.46 19.63 -20.54
CA THR A 34 3.95 19.56 -21.91
C THR A 34 2.95 18.41 -22.08
N VAL A 35 2.06 18.55 -23.07
CA VAL A 35 1.05 17.51 -23.38
C VAL A 35 1.70 16.17 -23.77
N SER A 36 2.95 16.19 -24.26
CA SER A 36 3.73 15.00 -24.55
C SER A 36 4.16 14.26 -23.27
N GLU A 37 4.56 14.99 -22.23
CA GLU A 37 4.92 14.41 -20.93
C GLU A 37 3.70 13.87 -20.18
N ALA A 38 2.56 14.56 -20.28
CA ALA A 38 1.28 14.07 -19.76
C ALA A 38 0.78 12.80 -20.49
N LYS A 39 1.10 12.64 -21.79
CA LYS A 39 0.83 11.41 -22.55
C LYS A 39 1.79 10.27 -22.20
N THR A 40 3.03 10.58 -21.86
CA THR A 40 4.02 9.58 -21.40
C THR A 40 3.60 9.01 -20.04
N SER A 41 2.98 9.82 -19.17
CA SER A 41 2.38 9.31 -17.91
C SER A 41 1.21 8.36 -18.17
N ASN A 42 0.48 8.50 -19.29
CA ASN A 42 -0.58 7.56 -19.69
C ASN A 42 -0.03 6.31 -20.41
N ALA A 43 1.15 6.37 -21.03
CA ALA A 43 1.86 5.19 -21.53
C ALA A 43 2.45 4.35 -20.39
N PHE A 44 2.77 4.99 -19.25
CA PHE A 44 3.16 4.35 -18.00
C PHE A 44 2.07 3.41 -17.46
N PHE A 45 0.80 3.70 -17.70
CA PHE A 45 -0.32 2.84 -17.30
C PHE A 45 -0.34 1.47 -18.00
N LYS A 46 0.34 1.33 -19.14
CA LYS A 46 0.36 0.08 -19.92
C LYS A 46 1.41 -0.94 -19.42
N THR A 47 2.40 -0.49 -18.64
CA THR A 47 3.40 -1.34 -17.98
C THR A 47 3.13 -1.50 -16.48
N ASP A 48 2.01 -0.97 -16.00
CA ASP A 48 1.68 -0.83 -14.58
C ASP A 48 1.48 -2.17 -13.86
N TRP A 49 0.97 -3.20 -14.55
CA TRP A 49 0.79 -4.52 -13.93
C TRP A 49 2.12 -5.21 -13.55
N ALA A 50 3.16 -5.05 -14.38
CA ALA A 50 4.47 -5.63 -14.11
C ALA A 50 5.14 -4.94 -12.90
N ASN A 51 5.04 -3.61 -12.84
CA ASN A 51 5.52 -2.84 -11.70
C ASN A 51 4.75 -3.20 -10.43
N LYS A 52 3.42 -3.37 -10.51
CA LYS A 52 2.61 -3.81 -9.36
C LYS A 52 2.99 -5.20 -8.87
N ILE A 53 3.28 -6.14 -9.75
CA ILE A 53 3.77 -7.47 -9.34
C ILE A 53 5.12 -7.34 -8.64
N TYR A 54 6.02 -6.52 -9.18
CA TYR A 54 7.33 -6.27 -8.56
C TYR A 54 7.17 -5.64 -7.16
N GLU A 55 6.29 -4.65 -7.02
CA GLU A 55 5.97 -4.02 -5.72
C GLU A 55 5.40 -5.04 -4.73
N CYS A 56 4.49 -5.90 -5.16
CA CYS A 56 3.96 -6.98 -4.31
C CYS A 56 5.07 -7.93 -3.83
N GLY A 57 6.00 -8.27 -4.70
CA GLY A 57 7.18 -9.08 -4.35
C GLY A 57 8.12 -8.36 -3.37
N ALA A 58 8.35 -7.07 -3.58
CA ALA A 58 9.15 -6.24 -2.69
C ALA A 58 8.50 -6.09 -1.30
N LEU A 59 7.19 -5.90 -1.24
CA LEU A 59 6.42 -5.87 0.01
C LEU A 59 6.47 -7.19 0.76
N PHE A 60 6.35 -8.31 0.04
CA PHE A 60 6.51 -9.64 0.62
C PHE A 60 7.90 -9.80 1.24
N TRP A 61 8.95 -9.45 0.48
CA TRP A 61 10.32 -9.56 0.95
C TRP A 61 10.63 -8.66 2.15
N ASP A 62 10.13 -7.43 2.14
CA ASP A 62 10.27 -6.50 3.27
C ASP A 62 9.57 -7.03 4.54
N THR A 63 8.35 -7.58 4.38
CA THR A 63 7.61 -8.18 5.48
C THR A 63 8.32 -9.42 6.01
N PHE A 64 8.83 -10.28 5.11
CA PHE A 64 9.54 -11.50 5.48
C PHE A 64 10.91 -11.23 6.13
N SER A 65 11.71 -10.28 5.59
CA SER A 65 13.08 -10.06 6.06
C SER A 65 13.19 -9.08 7.22
N LYS A 66 12.50 -7.92 7.12
CA LYS A 66 12.65 -6.83 8.09
C LYS A 66 11.55 -6.80 9.14
N ARG A 67 10.38 -7.36 8.84
CA ARG A 67 9.18 -7.27 9.70
C ARG A 67 8.68 -8.63 10.16
N TYR A 68 9.54 -9.64 10.13
CA TYR A 68 9.20 -11.04 10.47
C TYR A 68 8.51 -11.16 11.85
N PHE A 69 9.04 -10.49 12.87
CA PHE A 69 8.51 -10.45 14.23
C PHE A 69 7.86 -9.10 14.60
N LYS A 70 7.61 -8.23 13.62
CA LYS A 70 7.06 -6.91 13.90
C LYS A 70 5.54 -6.96 13.95
N PHE A 71 4.98 -7.02 15.16
CA PHE A 71 3.54 -7.00 15.43
C PHE A 71 2.98 -5.59 15.63
N SER A 72 3.83 -4.58 15.80
CA SER A 72 3.45 -3.18 16.00
C SER A 72 3.35 -2.42 14.67
N GLY A 73 2.55 -1.33 14.66
CA GLY A 73 2.29 -0.50 13.50
C GLY A 73 1.11 -0.98 12.67
N ARG A 74 0.96 -0.43 11.47
CA ARG A 74 -0.19 -0.67 10.57
C ARG A 74 0.29 -1.34 9.28
N ALA A 75 -0.56 -2.15 8.67
CA ALA A 75 -0.34 -2.76 7.35
C ALA A 75 -1.49 -2.46 6.41
N THR A 76 -1.18 -2.04 5.18
CA THR A 76 -2.18 -1.78 4.14
C THR A 76 -2.83 -3.07 3.64
N ARG A 77 -3.98 -2.93 2.95
CA ARG A 77 -4.63 -4.08 2.29
C ARG A 77 -3.71 -4.74 1.26
N ILE A 78 -2.94 -3.95 0.52
CA ILE A 78 -2.03 -4.46 -0.51
C ILE A 78 -0.90 -5.26 0.12
N GLU A 79 -0.27 -4.74 1.19
CA GLU A 79 0.77 -5.46 1.94
C GLU A 79 0.25 -6.82 2.45
N TYR A 80 -0.94 -6.83 3.07
CA TYR A 80 -1.57 -8.05 3.59
C TYR A 80 -1.86 -9.06 2.49
N TRP A 81 -2.61 -8.65 1.45
CA TRP A 81 -3.03 -9.58 0.39
C TRP A 81 -1.86 -10.06 -0.46
N SER A 82 -0.86 -9.20 -0.73
CA SER A 82 0.37 -9.62 -1.41
C SER A 82 1.08 -10.72 -0.63
N PHE A 83 1.19 -10.55 0.69
CA PHE A 83 1.82 -11.55 1.54
C PHE A 83 1.03 -12.87 1.54
N VAL A 84 -0.31 -12.81 1.66
CA VAL A 84 -1.19 -14.00 1.63
C VAL A 84 -1.03 -14.79 0.33
N PHE A 85 -1.18 -14.13 -0.83
CA PHE A 85 -1.15 -14.80 -2.13
C PHE A 85 0.23 -15.42 -2.42
N ILE A 86 1.30 -14.67 -2.17
CA ILE A 86 2.66 -15.18 -2.38
C ILE A 86 2.96 -16.34 -1.42
N SER A 87 2.52 -16.26 -0.16
CA SER A 87 2.70 -17.34 0.81
C SER A 87 1.96 -18.61 0.43
N ILE A 88 0.71 -18.51 -0.05
CA ILE A 88 -0.07 -19.64 -0.54
C ILE A 88 0.63 -20.29 -1.74
N TRP A 89 1.03 -19.48 -2.72
CA TRP A 89 1.72 -19.97 -3.92
C TRP A 89 3.03 -20.68 -3.57
N LEU A 90 3.83 -20.08 -2.69
CA LEU A 90 5.11 -20.63 -2.24
C LEU A 90 4.92 -21.92 -1.45
N SER A 91 3.90 -21.99 -0.58
CA SER A 91 3.56 -23.21 0.16
C SER A 91 3.08 -24.33 -0.77
N ALA A 92 2.27 -24.01 -1.77
CA ALA A 92 1.79 -24.98 -2.75
C ALA A 92 2.94 -25.59 -3.57
N THR A 93 3.90 -24.77 -4.01
CA THR A 93 5.06 -25.24 -4.80
C THR A 93 6.05 -26.08 -3.99
N THR A 94 6.12 -25.90 -2.67
CA THR A 94 7.03 -26.62 -1.78
C THR A 94 6.38 -27.76 -1.01
N GLY A 95 5.15 -28.16 -1.40
CA GLY A 95 4.41 -29.21 -0.71
C GLY A 95 4.08 -28.87 0.75
N GLY A 96 3.97 -27.59 1.08
CA GLY A 96 3.63 -27.12 2.43
C GLY A 96 4.82 -26.95 3.39
N LEU A 97 6.01 -27.32 3.00
CA LEU A 97 7.20 -27.28 3.89
C LEU A 97 7.50 -25.87 4.40
N LEU A 98 7.35 -24.84 3.54
CA LEU A 98 7.59 -23.45 3.90
C LEU A 98 6.43 -22.82 4.73
N SER A 99 5.28 -23.49 4.84
CA SER A 99 4.16 -22.98 5.61
C SER A 99 4.52 -22.71 7.08
N PHE A 100 5.31 -23.60 7.68
CA PHE A 100 5.76 -23.44 9.07
C PHE A 100 6.60 -22.17 9.26
N LEU A 101 7.49 -21.86 8.30
CA LEU A 101 8.31 -20.65 8.35
C LEU A 101 7.49 -19.38 8.13
N LEU A 102 6.40 -19.47 7.36
CA LEU A 102 5.55 -18.33 7.01
C LEU A 102 4.45 -18.04 8.04
N ILE A 103 4.20 -18.93 9.02
CA ILE A 103 3.16 -18.73 10.05
C ILE A 103 3.42 -17.45 10.84
N ILE A 104 4.62 -17.22 11.32
CA ILE A 104 4.94 -16.08 12.18
C ILE A 104 4.76 -14.74 11.43
N PRO A 105 5.37 -14.51 10.26
CA PRO A 105 5.15 -13.26 9.54
C PRO A 105 3.71 -13.11 9.04
N MET A 106 2.99 -14.22 8.78
CA MET A 106 1.57 -14.19 8.47
C MET A 106 0.74 -13.66 9.63
N LEU A 107 1.02 -14.12 10.86
CA LEU A 107 0.39 -13.59 12.07
C LEU A 107 0.76 -12.11 12.28
N ALA A 108 2.03 -11.75 12.09
CA ALA A 108 2.49 -10.38 12.27
C ALA A 108 1.82 -9.40 11.30
N VAL A 109 1.71 -9.74 10.01
CA VAL A 109 1.02 -8.88 9.04
C VAL A 109 -0.49 -8.83 9.30
N SER A 110 -1.10 -9.93 9.75
CA SER A 110 -2.53 -9.97 10.11
C SER A 110 -2.84 -9.05 11.31
N VAL A 111 -2.04 -9.11 12.36
CA VAL A 111 -2.18 -8.21 13.54
C VAL A 111 -2.03 -6.76 13.10
N ARG A 112 -1.00 -6.41 12.32
CA ARG A 112 -0.81 -5.04 11.80
C ARG A 112 -1.97 -4.58 10.91
N ARG A 113 -2.63 -5.52 10.21
CA ARG A 113 -3.81 -5.21 9.42
C ARG A 113 -5.02 -4.88 10.30
N PHE A 114 -5.21 -5.57 11.45
CA PHE A 114 -6.23 -5.20 12.43
C PHE A 114 -5.96 -3.81 13.04
N HIS A 115 -4.72 -3.51 13.35
CA HIS A 115 -4.32 -2.19 13.82
C HIS A 115 -4.64 -1.08 12.80
N ASP A 116 -4.57 -1.38 11.51
CA ASP A 116 -4.87 -0.41 10.45
C ASP A 116 -6.35 0.01 10.39
N ILE A 117 -7.26 -0.80 10.93
CA ILE A 117 -8.69 -0.51 11.07
C ILE A 117 -9.09 -0.20 12.52
N ASN A 118 -8.14 0.21 13.36
CA ASN A 118 -8.29 0.50 14.78
C ASN A 118 -8.92 -0.64 15.59
N ARG A 119 -8.47 -1.87 15.34
CA ARG A 119 -8.91 -3.07 16.07
C ARG A 119 -7.72 -3.80 16.68
N SER A 120 -7.96 -4.41 17.84
CA SER A 120 -6.95 -5.24 18.50
C SER A 120 -6.61 -6.47 17.66
N GLY A 121 -5.32 -6.86 17.65
CA GLY A 121 -4.84 -8.08 16.98
C GLY A 121 -5.46 -9.38 17.49
N PHE A 122 -6.06 -9.39 18.68
CA PHE A 122 -6.75 -10.58 19.23
C PHE A 122 -7.94 -11.04 18.40
N TRP A 123 -8.50 -10.19 17.53
CA TRP A 123 -9.56 -10.58 16.59
C TRP A 123 -9.14 -11.67 15.61
N ILE A 124 -7.83 -11.94 15.47
CA ILE A 124 -7.33 -13.07 14.68
C ILE A 124 -7.82 -14.44 15.21
N LEU A 125 -8.13 -14.54 16.50
CA LEU A 125 -8.64 -15.76 17.14
C LEU A 125 -10.08 -16.10 16.70
N VAL A 126 -10.78 -15.16 16.08
CA VAL A 126 -12.14 -15.36 15.56
C VAL A 126 -12.09 -15.38 14.02
N PRO A 127 -11.86 -16.56 13.39
CA PRO A 127 -11.49 -16.64 11.98
C PRO A 127 -12.53 -16.04 11.02
N TRP A 128 -13.81 -16.26 11.29
CA TRP A 128 -14.90 -15.74 10.45
C TRP A 128 -14.96 -14.21 10.44
N VAL A 129 -14.85 -13.60 11.61
CA VAL A 129 -14.84 -12.14 11.78
C VAL A 129 -13.54 -11.55 11.23
N SER A 130 -12.43 -12.26 11.41
CA SER A 130 -11.12 -11.88 10.91
C SER A 130 -11.13 -11.67 9.39
N ILE A 131 -11.72 -12.60 8.64
CA ILE A 131 -11.82 -12.51 7.17
C ILE A 131 -12.54 -11.21 6.75
N PHE A 132 -13.69 -10.89 7.36
CA PHE A 132 -14.42 -9.66 7.02
C PHE A 132 -13.62 -8.40 7.28
N PHE A 133 -12.88 -8.34 8.40
CA PHE A 133 -12.07 -7.18 8.74
C PHE A 133 -10.90 -6.95 7.77
N GLN A 134 -10.35 -8.00 7.15
CA GLN A 134 -9.28 -7.86 6.17
C GLN A 134 -9.71 -7.09 4.90
N PHE A 135 -11.00 -7.14 4.55
CA PHE A 135 -11.54 -6.39 3.40
C PHE A 135 -11.91 -4.94 3.73
N LYS A 136 -12.05 -4.59 5.02
CA LYS A 136 -12.44 -3.24 5.43
C LYS A 136 -11.40 -2.21 4.94
N LYS A 137 -11.85 -1.00 4.54
CA LYS A 137 -10.97 0.12 4.20
C LYS A 137 -10.11 0.51 5.42
N SER A 138 -8.84 0.87 5.16
CA SER A 138 -7.93 1.42 6.17
C SER A 138 -8.47 2.74 6.73
N ASP A 139 -8.23 3.02 7.99
CA ASP A 139 -8.54 4.31 8.58
C ASP A 139 -7.60 5.38 8.00
N GLU A 140 -8.16 6.52 7.59
CA GLU A 140 -7.45 7.57 6.85
C GLU A 140 -6.55 8.44 7.77
N GLY A 141 -6.87 8.51 9.06
CA GLY A 141 -6.14 9.29 10.05
C GLY A 141 -5.19 8.47 10.92
N ALA A 142 -4.51 9.17 11.83
CA ALA A 142 -3.83 8.53 12.95
C ALA A 142 -4.86 7.81 13.84
N ASN A 143 -4.52 6.61 14.29
CA ASN A 143 -5.33 5.83 15.22
C ASN A 143 -4.48 5.39 16.42
N ASP A 144 -5.04 4.59 17.33
CA ASP A 144 -4.37 4.12 18.54
C ASP A 144 -3.05 3.37 18.28
N TYR A 145 -2.85 2.89 17.06
CA TYR A 145 -1.68 2.12 16.63
C TYR A 145 -0.69 2.93 15.76
N GLY A 146 -0.94 4.22 15.57
CA GLY A 146 -0.03 5.14 14.90
C GLY A 146 -0.56 5.77 13.60
N LEU A 147 0.35 6.39 12.88
CA LEU A 147 0.08 7.02 11.59
C LEU A 147 -0.27 5.96 10.52
N PRO A 148 -1.10 6.32 9.51
CA PRO A 148 -1.39 5.44 8.41
C PRO A 148 -0.08 5.01 7.73
N SER A 149 -0.03 3.76 7.32
CA SER A 149 1.08 3.23 6.53
C SER A 149 1.01 3.89 5.15
N ASN A 150 1.78 4.96 4.94
CA ASN A 150 1.89 5.67 3.67
C ASN A 150 2.74 4.84 2.69
N ILE A 151 2.20 3.72 2.25
CA ILE A 151 2.65 3.11 1.00
C ILE A 151 1.77 3.78 -0.06
N ASN A 152 2.18 4.95 -0.52
CA ASN A 152 1.64 5.57 -1.71
C ASN A 152 2.09 4.71 -2.89
N ILE A 153 1.20 3.85 -3.36
CA ILE A 153 1.28 3.14 -4.63
C ILE A 153 0.40 3.88 -5.63
#